data_e913ffd2bddfd746028c46fb1fc94ffb
#
_entry.id   e913ffd2bddfd746028c46fb1fc94ffb
#
_cell.length_a   1.000
_cell.length_b   1.000
_cell.length_c   1.000
_cell.angle_alpha   90.00
_cell.angle_beta   90.00
_cell.angle_gamma   90.00
#
_symmetry.space_group_name_H-M   'P 1'
#
loop_
_entity.id
_entity.type
_entity.pdbx_description
1 polymer ?
#
loop_
_entity_poly.entity_id
_entity_poly.type
_entity_poly.pdbx_seq_one_letter_code
_entity_poly.pdbx_strand_id
1 'polypeptide(L)'
;MKDMIKSVFKVFNGKQKRNLFGMAVLMLINAGVSLLGVSVLLPFIQAVMSPDELLQNPYIRKGYDLLGLDNTNQLVIALAVLIMIVYAAKNAFIIFMNNMQYRFSYYGKQEMQDRMMKYYIHQDYTFFLNHNSAELMRDINTDPEMFYAAVLNMLQLTSEICVSGIMVVFLVLKDPMITVGVVVAMLIMVMVFMKKLKRILARFGEERRKYNASILQCMQQAFGGIKEIKIANRESYFEGEFIKQNGLYTYVIKQNSFLGSIQKPLMEALCIICLLYTSPSPRD
;
A
#
# COMPACT_ATOMS: atom_id res chain seq x y z
N MET A 1 7.25 -6.23 -16.12
CA MET A 1 6.82 -4.96 -15.48
C MET A 1 6.58 -3.85 -16.49
N LYS A 2 7.51 -3.55 -17.43
CA LYS A 2 7.28 -2.52 -18.48
C LYS A 2 6.06 -2.79 -19.36
N ASP A 3 5.83 -4.04 -19.76
CA ASP A 3 4.69 -4.40 -20.65
C ASP A 3 3.36 -4.34 -19.89
N MET A 4 3.36 -4.69 -18.61
CA MET A 4 2.17 -4.58 -17.75
C MET A 4 1.77 -3.11 -17.55
N ILE A 5 2.73 -2.22 -17.30
CA ILE A 5 2.47 -0.78 -17.19
C ILE A 5 1.93 -0.21 -18.51
N LYS A 6 2.51 -0.60 -19.65
CA LYS A 6 2.01 -0.18 -20.99
C LYS A 6 0.58 -0.65 -21.24
N SER A 7 0.24 -1.88 -20.85
CA SER A 7 -1.12 -2.44 -21.00
C SER A 7 -2.12 -1.70 -20.12
N VAL A 8 -1.75 -1.39 -18.88
CA VAL A 8 -2.57 -0.57 -17.96
C VAL A 8 -2.84 0.82 -18.55
N PHE A 9 -1.79 1.47 -19.12
CA PHE A 9 -1.95 2.79 -19.73
C PHE A 9 -2.82 2.79 -21.00
N LYS A 10 -2.95 1.66 -21.72
CA LYS A 10 -3.85 1.55 -22.89
C LYS A 10 -5.33 1.51 -22.49
N VAL A 11 -5.66 1.00 -21.32
CA VAL A 11 -7.03 0.90 -20.79
C VAL A 11 -7.57 2.27 -20.39
N PHE A 12 -6.70 3.20 -19.98
CA PHE A 12 -7.11 4.50 -19.48
C PHE A 12 -7.49 5.49 -20.57
N ASN A 13 -8.63 6.17 -20.36
CA ASN A 13 -9.07 7.30 -21.16
C ASN A 13 -8.14 8.52 -21.00
N GLY A 14 -8.20 9.47 -21.93
CA GLY A 14 -7.43 10.72 -21.87
C GLY A 14 -7.65 11.50 -20.56
N LYS A 15 -8.89 11.54 -20.05
CA LYS A 15 -9.23 12.16 -18.76
C LYS A 15 -8.57 11.44 -17.58
N GLN A 16 -8.57 10.12 -17.60
CA GLN A 16 -7.92 9.31 -16.55
C GLN A 16 -6.39 9.47 -16.57
N LYS A 17 -5.78 9.57 -17.75
CA LYS A 17 -4.33 9.84 -17.90
C LYS A 17 -3.95 11.22 -17.34
N ARG A 18 -4.76 12.24 -17.55
CA ARG A 18 -4.56 13.58 -16.97
C ARG A 18 -4.66 13.55 -15.45
N ASN A 19 -5.63 12.81 -14.91
CA ASN A 19 -5.78 12.64 -13.47
C ASN A 19 -4.60 11.88 -12.85
N LEU A 20 -4.07 10.86 -13.53
CA LEU A 20 -2.84 10.15 -13.11
C LEU A 20 -1.64 11.10 -13.03
N PHE A 21 -1.47 11.97 -14.03
CA PHE A 21 -0.40 12.97 -13.99
C PHE A 21 -0.57 13.94 -12.81
N GLY A 22 -1.80 14.43 -12.59
CA GLY A 22 -2.10 15.27 -11.41
C GLY A 22 -1.79 14.56 -10.08
N MET A 23 -2.11 13.26 -9.97
CA MET A 23 -1.76 12.47 -8.79
C MET A 23 -0.25 12.30 -8.62
N ALA A 24 0.51 12.12 -9.70
CA ALA A 24 1.97 12.05 -9.62
C ALA A 24 2.57 13.34 -9.04
N VAL A 25 2.05 14.51 -9.45
CA VAL A 25 2.44 15.81 -8.88
C VAL A 25 2.08 15.87 -7.39
N LEU A 26 0.87 15.45 -7.00
CA LEU A 26 0.46 15.41 -5.59
C LEU A 26 1.34 14.48 -4.76
N MET A 27 1.79 13.35 -5.31
CA MET A 27 2.71 12.44 -4.63
C MET A 27 4.08 13.07 -4.37
N LEU A 28 4.59 13.87 -5.30
CA LEU A 28 5.83 14.61 -5.11
C LEU A 28 5.68 15.71 -4.04
N ILE A 29 4.55 16.42 -4.05
CA ILE A 29 4.22 17.40 -3.00
C ILE A 29 4.13 16.70 -1.64
N ASN A 30 3.45 15.54 -1.57
CA ASN A 30 3.36 14.74 -0.34
C ASN A 30 4.74 14.34 0.21
N ALA A 31 5.64 13.97 -0.68
CA ALA A 31 7.01 13.63 -0.29
C ALA A 31 7.77 14.84 0.26
N GLY A 32 7.62 16.03 -0.32
CA GLY A 32 8.16 17.29 0.21
C GLY A 32 7.56 17.67 1.57
N VAL A 33 6.24 17.59 1.72
CA VAL A 33 5.55 17.87 3.00
C VAL A 33 5.97 16.86 4.09
N SER A 34 6.19 15.60 3.72
CA SER A 34 6.68 14.58 4.65
C SER A 34 8.11 14.87 5.12
N LEU A 35 8.96 15.37 4.22
CA LEU A 35 10.32 15.80 4.56
C LEU A 35 10.29 17.00 5.53
N LEU A 36 9.44 17.99 5.29
CA LEU A 36 9.28 19.13 6.20
C LEU A 36 8.89 18.69 7.61
N GLY A 37 7.97 17.71 7.72
CA GLY A 37 7.58 17.13 8.99
C GLY A 37 8.76 16.57 9.79
N VAL A 38 9.66 15.84 9.15
CA VAL A 38 10.86 15.30 9.81
C VAL A 38 11.88 16.39 10.11
N SER A 39 12.05 17.35 9.20
CA SER A 39 13.03 18.45 9.37
C SER A 39 12.71 19.35 10.56
N VAL A 40 11.43 19.52 10.92
CA VAL A 40 11.03 20.37 12.07
C VAL A 40 11.24 19.66 13.41
N LEU A 41 11.32 18.31 13.42
CA LEU A 41 11.62 17.55 14.65
C LEU A 41 13.04 17.78 15.15
N LEU A 42 14.03 17.92 14.27
CA LEU A 42 15.43 18.12 14.64
C LEU A 42 15.66 19.37 15.51
N PRO A 43 15.22 20.57 15.11
CA PRO A 43 15.33 21.78 15.94
C PRO A 43 14.61 21.64 17.29
N PHE A 44 13.48 20.96 17.33
CA PHE A 44 12.76 20.74 18.58
C PHE A 44 13.54 19.88 19.56
N ILE A 45 14.11 18.76 19.09
CA ILE A 45 14.95 17.90 19.93
C ILE A 45 16.16 18.68 20.45
N GLN A 46 16.80 19.47 19.60
CA GLN A 46 17.91 20.35 20.00
C GLN A 46 17.47 21.42 21.02
N ALA A 47 16.26 21.99 20.84
CA ALA A 47 15.73 22.98 21.78
C ALA A 47 15.49 22.39 23.19
N VAL A 48 15.13 21.11 23.25
CA VAL A 48 14.91 20.42 24.53
C VAL A 48 16.24 20.00 25.17
N MET A 49 17.23 19.57 24.38
CA MET A 49 18.53 19.08 24.88
C MET A 49 19.57 20.18 25.15
N SER A 50 19.67 21.18 24.27
CA SER A 50 20.69 22.20 24.29
C SER A 50 20.13 23.53 23.72
N PRO A 51 19.27 24.24 24.47
CA PRO A 51 18.59 25.44 23.97
C PRO A 51 19.56 26.59 23.61
N ASP A 52 20.68 26.71 24.30
CA ASP A 52 21.66 27.75 24.06
C ASP A 52 22.42 27.60 22.73
N GLU A 53 22.69 26.38 22.32
CA GLU A 53 23.29 26.09 21.01
C GLU A 53 22.32 26.39 19.86
N LEU A 54 21.02 26.15 20.07
CA LEU A 54 20.00 26.41 19.06
C LEU A 54 19.88 27.92 18.73
N LEU A 55 20.05 28.80 19.71
CA LEU A 55 20.01 30.24 19.54
C LEU A 55 21.22 30.81 18.75
N GLN A 56 22.28 30.04 18.55
CA GLN A 56 23.39 30.39 17.67
C GLN A 56 23.02 30.33 16.19
N ASN A 57 21.94 29.59 15.84
CA ASN A 57 21.50 29.54 14.46
C ASN A 57 20.77 30.85 14.07
N PRO A 58 21.26 31.58 13.04
CA PRO A 58 20.73 32.87 12.68
C PRO A 58 19.26 32.89 12.25
N TYR A 59 18.76 31.73 11.70
CA TYR A 59 17.38 31.62 11.29
C TYR A 59 16.43 31.46 12.49
N ILE A 60 16.84 30.70 13.49
CA ILE A 60 16.04 30.47 14.71
C ILE A 60 16.06 31.72 15.59
N ARG A 61 17.18 32.37 15.68
CA ARG A 61 17.31 33.67 16.41
C ARG A 61 16.39 34.73 15.83
N LYS A 62 16.32 34.86 14.49
CA LYS A 62 15.36 35.77 13.86
C LYS A 62 13.89 35.42 14.19
N GLY A 63 13.55 34.14 14.23
CA GLY A 63 12.21 33.69 14.64
C GLY A 63 11.94 34.02 16.12
N TYR A 64 12.94 33.84 17.00
CA TYR A 64 12.88 34.16 18.42
C TYR A 64 12.61 35.64 18.67
N ASP A 65 13.38 36.51 17.98
CA ASP A 65 13.24 37.96 18.07
C ASP A 65 11.89 38.45 17.47
N LEU A 66 11.43 37.83 16.39
CA LEU A 66 10.18 38.21 15.72
C LEU A 66 8.93 37.82 16.54
N LEU A 67 9.02 36.74 17.31
CA LEU A 67 7.94 36.26 18.20
C LEU A 67 7.97 36.94 19.60
N GLY A 68 9.00 37.78 19.89
CA GLY A 68 9.14 38.48 21.16
C GLY A 68 9.23 37.52 22.36
N LEU A 69 9.95 36.41 22.23
CA LEU A 69 10.08 35.41 23.26
C LEU A 69 11.16 35.84 24.26
N ASP A 70 10.82 35.91 25.57
CA ASP A 70 11.73 36.33 26.62
C ASP A 70 12.44 35.17 27.34
N ASN A 71 11.88 33.95 27.21
CA ASN A 71 12.37 32.77 27.93
C ASN A 71 12.55 31.57 27.01
N THR A 72 13.57 30.75 27.28
CA THR A 72 13.86 29.47 26.60
C THR A 72 12.67 28.51 26.63
N ASN A 73 11.89 28.47 27.72
CA ASN A 73 10.69 27.66 27.82
C ASN A 73 9.60 28.07 26.82
N GLN A 74 9.49 29.37 26.53
CA GLN A 74 8.55 29.88 25.53
C GLN A 74 8.94 29.44 24.13
N LEU A 75 10.27 29.38 23.83
CA LEU A 75 10.77 28.85 22.56
C LEU A 75 10.40 27.38 22.37
N VAL A 76 10.59 26.53 23.40
CA VAL A 76 10.22 25.13 23.35
C VAL A 76 8.72 24.95 23.11
N ILE A 77 7.88 25.73 23.78
CA ILE A 77 6.42 25.71 23.61
C ILE A 77 6.04 26.18 22.20
N ALA A 78 6.65 27.23 21.68
CA ALA A 78 6.39 27.74 20.34
C ALA A 78 6.77 26.69 19.26
N LEU A 79 7.92 26.03 19.41
CA LEU A 79 8.33 24.94 18.53
C LEU A 79 7.39 23.73 18.63
N ALA A 80 6.92 23.37 19.84
CA ALA A 80 5.96 22.29 20.02
C ALA A 80 4.63 22.58 19.31
N VAL A 81 4.12 23.81 19.43
CA VAL A 81 2.90 24.26 18.71
C VAL A 81 3.13 24.24 17.20
N LEU A 82 4.28 24.72 16.72
CA LEU A 82 4.64 24.66 15.30
C LEU A 82 4.64 23.24 14.78
N ILE A 83 5.23 22.29 15.51
CA ILE A 83 5.23 20.88 15.13
C ILE A 83 3.81 20.34 15.07
N MET A 84 2.96 20.63 16.04
CA MET A 84 1.56 20.17 16.01
C MET A 84 0.83 20.67 14.77
N ILE A 85 1.02 21.95 14.40
CA ILE A 85 0.42 22.54 13.20
C ILE A 85 0.96 21.86 11.93
N VAL A 86 2.28 21.71 11.80
CA VAL A 86 2.91 21.06 10.64
C VAL A 86 2.46 19.62 10.49
N TYR A 87 2.38 18.85 11.59
CA TYR A 87 1.91 17.47 11.55
C TYR A 87 0.41 17.37 11.25
N ALA A 88 -0.41 18.27 11.78
CA ALA A 88 -1.82 18.33 11.43
C ALA A 88 -2.02 18.62 9.94
N ALA A 89 -1.31 19.61 9.40
CA ALA A 89 -1.35 19.95 7.98
C ALA A 89 -0.86 18.80 7.09
N LYS A 90 0.26 18.15 7.47
CA LYS A 90 0.79 16.97 6.79
C LYS A 90 -0.25 15.84 6.74
N ASN A 91 -0.83 15.50 7.89
CA ASN A 91 -1.79 14.40 7.95
C ASN A 91 -3.09 14.73 7.18
N ALA A 92 -3.56 15.98 7.24
CA ALA A 92 -4.69 16.43 6.42
C ALA A 92 -4.39 16.28 4.92
N PHE A 93 -3.17 16.62 4.48
CA PHE A 93 -2.74 16.46 3.10
C PHE A 93 -2.66 14.98 2.68
N ILE A 94 -2.16 14.10 3.53
CA ILE A 94 -2.13 12.64 3.28
C ILE A 94 -3.55 12.10 3.12
N ILE A 95 -4.49 12.50 4.00
CA ILE A 95 -5.90 12.10 3.91
C ILE A 95 -6.53 12.58 2.60
N PHE A 96 -6.27 13.83 2.22
CA PHE A 96 -6.73 14.39 0.95
C PHE A 96 -6.19 13.60 -0.26
N MET A 97 -4.89 13.31 -0.27
CA MET A 97 -4.24 12.54 -1.34
C MET A 97 -4.81 11.10 -1.42
N ASN A 98 -4.97 10.42 -0.29
CA ASN A 98 -5.57 9.09 -0.25
C ASN A 98 -7.01 9.11 -0.78
N ASN A 99 -7.81 10.11 -0.41
CA ASN A 99 -9.16 10.27 -0.95
C ASN A 99 -9.16 10.44 -2.48
N MET A 100 -8.18 11.19 -3.04
CA MET A 100 -8.04 11.32 -4.49
C MET A 100 -7.68 10.00 -5.17
N GLN A 101 -6.80 9.19 -4.56
CA GLN A 101 -6.45 7.85 -5.05
C GLN A 101 -7.65 6.90 -5.03
N TYR A 102 -8.41 6.89 -3.92
CA TYR A 102 -9.65 6.12 -3.82
C TYR A 102 -10.69 6.55 -4.85
N ARG A 103 -10.93 7.84 -4.98
CA ARG A 103 -11.85 8.37 -5.99
C ARG A 103 -11.46 7.94 -7.40
N PHE A 104 -10.19 8.05 -7.75
CA PHE A 104 -9.71 7.61 -9.06
C PHE A 104 -9.96 6.11 -9.29
N SER A 105 -9.65 5.26 -8.30
CA SER A 105 -9.81 3.82 -8.42
C SER A 105 -11.29 3.42 -8.49
N TYR A 106 -12.12 3.86 -7.56
CA TYR A 106 -13.51 3.43 -7.49
C TYR A 106 -14.38 3.99 -8.62
N TYR A 107 -14.23 5.27 -8.96
CA TYR A 107 -14.96 5.83 -10.11
C TYR A 107 -14.42 5.30 -11.45
N GLY A 108 -13.13 4.99 -11.53
CA GLY A 108 -12.58 4.31 -12.71
C GLY A 108 -13.14 2.90 -12.89
N LYS A 109 -13.28 2.13 -11.78
CA LYS A 109 -13.96 0.84 -11.77
C LYS A 109 -15.39 0.97 -12.29
N GLN A 110 -16.17 1.90 -11.73
CA GLN A 110 -17.53 2.14 -12.14
C GLN A 110 -17.62 2.46 -13.65
N GLU A 111 -16.83 3.41 -14.15
CA GLU A 111 -16.81 3.77 -15.56
C GLU A 111 -16.48 2.59 -16.48
N MET A 112 -15.60 1.68 -16.02
CA MET A 112 -15.27 0.47 -16.77
C MET A 112 -16.44 -0.50 -16.79
N GLN A 113 -17.08 -0.76 -15.65
CA GLN A 113 -18.25 -1.63 -15.51
C GLN A 113 -19.41 -1.13 -16.37
N ASP A 114 -19.70 0.18 -16.33
CA ASP A 114 -20.75 0.81 -17.12
C ASP A 114 -20.50 0.64 -18.64
N ARG A 115 -19.25 0.82 -19.08
CA ARG A 115 -18.86 0.60 -20.49
C ARG A 115 -19.00 -0.85 -20.91
N MET A 116 -18.58 -1.80 -20.07
CA MET A 116 -18.66 -3.23 -20.38
C MET A 116 -20.11 -3.68 -20.43
N MET A 117 -20.95 -3.26 -19.48
CA MET A 117 -22.38 -3.56 -19.48
C MET A 117 -23.06 -3.01 -20.73
N LYS A 118 -22.78 -1.74 -21.07
CA LYS A 118 -23.29 -1.13 -22.29
C LYS A 118 -22.84 -1.89 -23.55
N TYR A 119 -21.58 -2.29 -23.62
CA TYR A 119 -21.03 -3.05 -24.75
C TYR A 119 -21.72 -4.39 -24.91
N TYR A 120 -21.86 -5.17 -23.83
CA TYR A 120 -22.45 -6.50 -23.90
C TYR A 120 -23.95 -6.45 -24.24
N ILE A 121 -24.73 -5.56 -23.64
CA ILE A 121 -26.18 -5.48 -23.93
C ILE A 121 -26.48 -5.16 -25.41
N HIS A 122 -25.57 -4.48 -26.10
CA HIS A 122 -25.73 -4.12 -27.52
C HIS A 122 -25.16 -5.17 -28.47
N GLN A 123 -24.70 -6.35 -27.98
CA GLN A 123 -24.29 -7.45 -28.84
C GLN A 123 -25.50 -8.20 -29.42
N ASP A 124 -25.29 -8.82 -30.57
CA ASP A 124 -26.29 -9.65 -31.21
C ASP A 124 -26.64 -10.89 -30.35
N TYR A 125 -27.85 -11.41 -30.50
CA TYR A 125 -28.30 -12.60 -29.76
C TYR A 125 -27.37 -13.81 -29.95
N THR A 126 -26.78 -13.98 -31.12
CA THR A 126 -25.78 -15.02 -31.41
C THR A 126 -24.55 -14.97 -30.52
N PHE A 127 -24.16 -13.79 -30.05
CA PHE A 127 -23.09 -13.63 -29.08
C PHE A 127 -23.43 -14.33 -27.77
N PHE A 128 -24.64 -14.17 -27.27
CA PHE A 128 -25.08 -14.78 -25.99
C PHE A 128 -25.28 -16.30 -26.07
N LEU A 129 -25.52 -16.83 -27.26
CA LEU A 129 -25.58 -18.28 -27.47
C LEU A 129 -24.20 -18.95 -27.34
N ASN A 130 -23.13 -18.21 -27.63
CA ASN A 130 -21.75 -18.71 -27.62
C ASN A 130 -20.97 -18.35 -26.34
N HIS A 131 -21.55 -17.54 -25.45
CA HIS A 131 -20.88 -17.09 -24.22
C HIS A 131 -21.70 -17.48 -23.00
N ASN A 132 -20.99 -17.94 -21.97
CA ASN A 132 -21.63 -18.28 -20.69
C ASN A 132 -21.96 -16.96 -19.94
N SER A 133 -23.22 -16.82 -19.49
CA SER A 133 -23.66 -15.68 -18.69
C SER A 133 -22.84 -15.45 -17.43
N ALA A 134 -22.35 -16.53 -16.79
CA ALA A 134 -21.48 -16.43 -15.62
C ALA A 134 -20.11 -15.82 -15.94
N GLU A 135 -19.58 -16.07 -17.14
CA GLU A 135 -18.35 -15.46 -17.64
C GLU A 135 -18.54 -13.95 -17.87
N LEU A 136 -19.63 -13.57 -18.55
CA LEU A 136 -19.95 -12.16 -18.78
C LEU A 136 -20.17 -11.37 -17.47
N MET A 137 -20.85 -12.01 -16.50
CA MET A 137 -21.01 -11.40 -15.17
C MET A 137 -19.68 -11.24 -14.43
N ARG A 138 -18.76 -12.20 -14.52
CA ARG A 138 -17.42 -12.10 -13.96
C ARG A 138 -16.64 -10.96 -14.61
N ASP A 139 -16.65 -10.88 -15.94
CA ASP A 139 -15.94 -9.86 -16.70
C ASP A 139 -16.42 -8.44 -16.35
N ILE A 140 -17.72 -8.27 -16.12
CA ILE A 140 -18.27 -6.96 -15.73
C ILE A 140 -17.97 -6.62 -14.27
N ASN A 141 -18.03 -7.60 -13.35
CA ASN A 141 -17.98 -7.31 -11.92
C ASN A 141 -16.58 -7.56 -11.32
N THR A 142 -16.05 -8.77 -11.52
CA THR A 142 -14.84 -9.22 -10.82
C THR A 142 -13.56 -8.68 -11.45
N ASP A 143 -13.45 -8.69 -12.77
CA ASP A 143 -12.22 -8.31 -13.45
C ASP A 143 -11.91 -6.80 -13.33
N PRO A 144 -12.88 -5.87 -13.47
CA PRO A 144 -12.66 -4.46 -13.18
C PRO A 144 -12.31 -4.18 -11.73
N GLU A 145 -12.89 -4.91 -10.79
CA GLU A 145 -12.57 -4.79 -9.37
C GLU A 145 -11.12 -5.16 -9.08
N MET A 146 -10.67 -6.32 -9.57
CA MET A 146 -9.28 -6.77 -9.43
C MET A 146 -8.30 -5.81 -10.11
N PHE A 147 -8.66 -5.31 -11.30
CA PHE A 147 -7.82 -4.36 -12.05
C PHE A 147 -7.63 -3.06 -11.27
N TYR A 148 -8.72 -2.42 -10.83
CA TYR A 148 -8.63 -1.14 -10.12
C TYR A 148 -8.08 -1.28 -8.70
N ALA A 149 -8.25 -2.42 -8.03
CA ALA A 149 -7.56 -2.73 -6.79
C ALA A 149 -6.03 -2.80 -7.00
N ALA A 150 -5.58 -3.43 -8.10
CA ALA A 150 -4.17 -3.45 -8.45
C ALA A 150 -3.64 -2.04 -8.78
N VAL A 151 -4.41 -1.22 -9.51
CA VAL A 151 -4.07 0.18 -9.80
C VAL A 151 -3.94 1.00 -8.52
N LEU A 152 -4.88 0.86 -7.57
CA LEU A 152 -4.82 1.54 -6.27
C LEU A 152 -3.55 1.17 -5.50
N ASN A 153 -3.24 -0.13 -5.41
CA ASN A 153 -2.02 -0.60 -4.76
C ASN A 153 -0.75 -0.04 -5.43
N MET A 154 -0.73 0.06 -6.76
CA MET A 154 0.39 0.67 -7.49
C MET A 154 0.53 2.16 -7.18
N LEU A 155 -0.57 2.91 -7.08
CA LEU A 155 -0.54 4.34 -6.73
C LEU A 155 0.00 4.54 -5.31
N GLN A 156 -0.47 3.74 -4.35
CA GLN A 156 0.01 3.77 -2.96
C GLN A 156 1.50 3.45 -2.89
N LEU A 157 1.94 2.37 -3.56
CA LEU A 157 3.34 1.99 -3.61
C LEU A 157 4.21 3.10 -4.23
N THR A 158 3.76 3.73 -5.31
CA THR A 158 4.48 4.85 -5.94
C THR A 158 4.62 6.04 -4.99
N SER A 159 3.54 6.36 -4.25
CA SER A 159 3.57 7.42 -3.23
C SER A 159 4.61 7.13 -2.14
N GLU A 160 4.64 5.90 -1.61
CA GLU A 160 5.61 5.50 -0.59
C GLU A 160 7.05 5.51 -1.11
N ILE A 161 7.27 5.11 -2.37
CA ILE A 161 8.59 5.19 -3.02
C ILE A 161 9.04 6.64 -3.15
N CYS A 162 8.15 7.57 -3.52
CA CYS A 162 8.47 8.99 -3.61
C CYS A 162 8.87 9.58 -2.24
N VAL A 163 8.08 9.28 -1.20
CA VAL A 163 8.37 9.74 0.17
C VAL A 163 9.70 9.18 0.66
N SER A 164 9.90 7.87 0.57
CA SER A 164 11.13 7.20 1.00
C SER A 164 12.35 7.67 0.20
N GLY A 165 12.18 7.86 -1.12
CA GLY A 165 13.26 8.34 -1.99
C GLY A 165 13.75 9.74 -1.61
N ILE A 166 12.84 10.69 -1.38
CA ILE A 166 13.20 12.05 -0.94
C ILE A 166 13.86 12.01 0.44
N MET A 167 13.37 11.16 1.36
CA MET A 167 13.99 11.00 2.68
C MET A 167 15.43 10.46 2.59
N VAL A 168 15.65 9.43 1.76
CA VAL A 168 17.00 8.88 1.55
C VAL A 168 17.93 9.95 0.95
N VAL A 169 17.48 10.68 -0.06
CA VAL A 169 18.27 11.78 -0.66
C VAL A 169 18.64 12.84 0.40
N PHE A 170 17.68 13.23 1.22
CA PHE A 170 17.93 14.19 2.30
C PHE A 170 18.97 13.70 3.30
N LEU A 171 18.88 12.42 3.72
CA LEU A 171 19.84 11.83 4.65
C LEU A 171 21.23 11.69 4.04
N VAL A 172 21.34 11.32 2.76
CA VAL A 172 22.63 11.25 2.04
C VAL A 172 23.30 12.60 1.94
N LEU A 173 22.54 13.70 1.77
CA LEU A 173 23.08 15.05 1.74
C LEU A 173 23.58 15.52 3.12
N LYS A 174 23.08 14.94 4.22
CA LYS A 174 23.52 15.27 5.59
C LYS A 174 24.76 14.47 5.98
N ASP A 175 24.67 13.14 5.91
CA ASP A 175 25.73 12.20 6.30
C ASP A 175 25.81 11.04 5.28
N PRO A 176 26.59 11.19 4.20
CA PRO A 176 26.60 10.23 3.09
C PRO A 176 27.13 8.86 3.52
N MET A 177 28.18 8.82 4.35
CA MET A 177 28.85 7.56 4.69
C MET A 177 27.96 6.65 5.54
N ILE A 178 27.35 7.20 6.60
CA ILE A 178 26.46 6.45 7.50
C ILE A 178 25.20 6.04 6.75
N THR A 179 24.60 6.97 6.00
CA THR A 179 23.33 6.74 5.29
C THR A 179 23.48 5.64 4.22
N VAL A 180 24.54 5.70 3.40
CA VAL A 180 24.77 4.67 2.38
C VAL A 180 25.00 3.31 3.03
N GLY A 181 25.76 3.23 4.11
CA GLY A 181 25.98 1.98 4.86
C GLY A 181 24.67 1.37 5.35
N VAL A 182 23.83 2.16 6.01
CA VAL A 182 22.52 1.72 6.52
C VAL A 182 21.57 1.30 5.40
N VAL A 183 21.47 2.09 4.33
CA VAL A 183 20.60 1.79 3.18
C VAL A 183 21.03 0.51 2.48
N VAL A 184 22.32 0.30 2.25
CA VAL A 184 22.86 -0.92 1.64
C VAL A 184 22.59 -2.15 2.51
N ALA A 185 22.87 -2.06 3.81
CA ALA A 185 22.60 -3.13 4.76
C ALA A 185 21.10 -3.50 4.77
N MET A 186 20.22 -2.49 4.78
CA MET A 186 18.78 -2.67 4.76
C MET A 186 18.29 -3.31 3.45
N LEU A 187 18.83 -2.87 2.30
CA LEU A 187 18.49 -3.45 0.99
C LEU A 187 18.92 -4.92 0.88
N ILE A 188 20.11 -5.29 1.36
CA ILE A 188 20.57 -6.68 1.38
C ILE A 188 19.64 -7.52 2.22
N MET A 189 19.30 -7.06 3.43
CA MET A 189 18.41 -7.74 4.36
C MET A 189 17.01 -7.96 3.76
N VAL A 190 16.43 -6.91 3.17
CA VAL A 190 15.13 -6.99 2.48
C VAL A 190 15.18 -8.00 1.33
N MET A 191 16.23 -7.97 0.50
CA MET A 191 16.38 -8.90 -0.62
C MET A 191 16.44 -10.36 -0.16
N VAL A 192 17.22 -10.66 0.86
CA VAL A 192 17.36 -12.02 1.42
C VAL A 192 16.02 -12.51 1.98
N PHE A 193 15.36 -11.66 2.76
CA PHE A 193 14.07 -11.99 3.35
C PHE A 193 12.97 -12.18 2.31
N MET A 194 12.84 -11.24 1.38
CA MET A 194 11.84 -11.30 0.30
C MET A 194 12.03 -12.50 -0.61
N LYS A 195 13.26 -12.91 -0.88
CA LYS A 195 13.55 -14.11 -1.70
C LYS A 195 13.00 -15.40 -1.07
N LYS A 196 13.14 -15.54 0.26
CA LYS A 196 12.57 -16.68 1.00
C LYS A 196 11.04 -16.61 1.06
N LEU A 197 10.51 -15.45 1.43
CA LEU A 197 9.07 -15.24 1.61
C LEU A 197 8.28 -15.38 0.30
N LYS A 198 8.81 -14.84 -0.81
CA LYS A 198 8.17 -14.93 -2.14
C LYS A 198 7.91 -16.38 -2.57
N ARG A 199 8.84 -17.29 -2.28
CA ARG A 199 8.69 -18.72 -2.63
C ARG A 199 7.55 -19.37 -1.84
N ILE A 200 7.45 -19.06 -0.55
CA ILE A 200 6.41 -19.59 0.33
C ILE A 200 5.03 -19.02 -0.05
N LEU A 201 4.95 -17.71 -0.26
CA LEU A 201 3.70 -17.04 -0.68
C LEU A 201 3.22 -17.52 -2.05
N ALA A 202 4.12 -17.77 -3.00
CA ALA A 202 3.77 -18.30 -4.32
C ALA A 202 3.13 -19.69 -4.21
N ARG A 203 3.69 -20.57 -3.35
CA ARG A 203 3.11 -21.90 -3.09
C ARG A 203 1.70 -21.80 -2.50
N PHE A 204 1.52 -21.00 -1.45
CA PHE A 204 0.19 -20.79 -0.87
C PHE A 204 -0.80 -20.13 -1.85
N GLY A 205 -0.31 -19.25 -2.73
CA GLY A 205 -1.14 -18.67 -3.79
C GLY A 205 -1.64 -19.71 -4.81
N GLU A 206 -0.82 -20.71 -5.13
CA GLU A 206 -1.19 -21.80 -6.02
C GLU A 206 -2.17 -22.77 -5.33
N GLU A 207 -1.88 -23.17 -4.10
CA GLU A 207 -2.77 -24.02 -3.28
C GLU A 207 -4.14 -23.35 -3.07
N ARG A 208 -4.17 -22.04 -2.81
CA ARG A 208 -5.40 -21.24 -2.72
C ARG A 208 -6.24 -21.33 -3.99
N ARG A 209 -5.63 -21.18 -5.17
CA ARG A 209 -6.34 -21.28 -6.45
C ARG A 209 -6.91 -22.67 -6.65
N LYS A 210 -6.14 -23.71 -6.34
CA LYS A 210 -6.57 -25.11 -6.45
C LYS A 210 -7.78 -25.40 -5.57
N TYR A 211 -7.72 -25.07 -4.28
CA TYR A 211 -8.83 -25.34 -3.36
C TYR A 211 -10.06 -24.49 -3.66
N ASN A 212 -9.88 -23.23 -4.08
CA ASN A 212 -11.01 -22.40 -4.52
C ASN A 212 -11.73 -22.99 -5.73
N ALA A 213 -10.99 -23.51 -6.71
CA ALA A 213 -11.58 -24.21 -7.86
C ALA A 213 -12.34 -25.47 -7.44
N SER A 214 -11.78 -26.26 -6.50
CA SER A 214 -12.45 -27.47 -5.98
C SER A 214 -13.75 -27.14 -5.22
N ILE A 215 -13.77 -26.04 -4.44
CA ILE A 215 -14.99 -25.57 -3.77
C ILE A 215 -16.05 -25.17 -4.79
N LEU A 216 -15.68 -24.37 -5.79
CA LEU A 216 -16.61 -23.95 -6.84
C LEU A 216 -17.17 -25.14 -7.61
N GLN A 217 -16.33 -26.13 -7.95
CA GLN A 217 -16.74 -27.34 -8.61
C GLN A 217 -17.72 -28.13 -7.73
N CYS A 218 -17.43 -28.31 -6.44
CA CYS A 218 -18.33 -29.01 -5.51
C CYS A 218 -19.69 -28.30 -5.43
N MET A 219 -19.71 -26.97 -5.34
CA MET A 219 -20.95 -26.19 -5.33
C MET A 219 -21.73 -26.32 -6.64
N GLN A 220 -21.06 -26.27 -7.80
CA GLN A 220 -21.71 -26.45 -9.10
C GLN A 220 -22.32 -27.83 -9.24
N GLN A 221 -21.62 -28.88 -8.80
CA GLN A 221 -22.12 -30.24 -8.81
C GLN A 221 -23.32 -30.44 -7.87
N ALA A 222 -23.21 -29.87 -6.65
CA ALA A 222 -24.27 -29.95 -5.64
C ALA A 222 -25.56 -29.24 -6.08
N PHE A 223 -25.44 -27.99 -6.53
CA PHE A 223 -26.61 -27.19 -6.93
C PHE A 223 -27.12 -27.58 -8.34
N GLY A 224 -26.21 -27.94 -9.25
CA GLY A 224 -26.57 -28.37 -10.60
C GLY A 224 -27.30 -29.71 -10.62
N GLY A 225 -26.95 -30.64 -9.69
CA GLY A 225 -27.58 -31.94 -9.53
C GLY A 225 -28.47 -32.06 -8.28
N ILE A 226 -29.02 -30.95 -7.79
CA ILE A 226 -29.75 -30.95 -6.49
C ILE A 226 -30.95 -31.89 -6.46
N LYS A 227 -31.64 -32.04 -7.59
CA LYS A 227 -32.78 -32.99 -7.73
C LYS A 227 -32.33 -34.42 -7.52
N GLU A 228 -31.28 -34.82 -8.17
CA GLU A 228 -30.71 -36.18 -8.11
C GLU A 228 -30.15 -36.46 -6.70
N ILE A 229 -29.50 -35.48 -6.09
CA ILE A 229 -28.97 -35.58 -4.72
C ILE A 229 -30.12 -35.78 -3.73
N LYS A 230 -31.23 -35.06 -3.87
CA LYS A 230 -32.42 -35.17 -3.02
C LYS A 230 -33.10 -36.54 -3.20
N ILE A 231 -33.23 -37.02 -4.43
CA ILE A 231 -33.81 -38.35 -4.71
C ILE A 231 -32.93 -39.45 -4.14
N ALA A 232 -31.62 -39.32 -4.24
CA ALA A 232 -30.66 -40.34 -3.78
C ALA A 232 -30.32 -40.22 -2.27
N ASN A 233 -30.84 -39.22 -1.54
CA ASN A 233 -30.50 -38.89 -0.13
C ASN A 233 -28.98 -38.82 0.09
N ARG A 234 -28.27 -38.13 -0.79
CA ARG A 234 -26.79 -38.02 -0.76
C ARG A 234 -26.29 -36.66 -0.31
N GLU A 235 -27.09 -35.85 0.38
CA GLU A 235 -26.73 -34.53 0.89
C GLU A 235 -25.48 -34.59 1.74
N SER A 236 -25.39 -35.52 2.68
CA SER A 236 -24.24 -35.64 3.60
C SER A 236 -22.91 -35.87 2.90
N TYR A 237 -22.92 -36.49 1.71
CA TYR A 237 -21.70 -36.67 0.92
C TYR A 237 -21.18 -35.34 0.39
N PHE A 238 -22.04 -34.52 -0.23
CA PHE A 238 -21.66 -33.23 -0.78
C PHE A 238 -21.32 -32.21 0.34
N GLU A 239 -22.04 -32.24 1.45
CA GLU A 239 -21.73 -31.46 2.65
C GLU A 239 -20.35 -31.81 3.19
N GLY A 240 -20.03 -33.09 3.36
CA GLY A 240 -18.72 -33.54 3.84
C GLY A 240 -17.58 -33.16 2.91
N GLU A 241 -17.76 -33.30 1.59
CA GLU A 241 -16.74 -32.88 0.63
C GLU A 241 -16.54 -31.37 0.61
N PHE A 242 -17.61 -30.57 0.68
CA PHE A 242 -17.53 -29.13 0.80
C PHE A 242 -16.80 -28.70 2.08
N ILE A 243 -17.16 -29.26 3.24
CA ILE A 243 -16.50 -28.95 4.54
C ILE A 243 -15.00 -29.25 4.46
N LYS A 244 -14.62 -30.38 3.88
CA LYS A 244 -13.22 -30.77 3.71
C LYS A 244 -12.44 -29.77 2.83
N GLN A 245 -12.96 -29.44 1.64
CA GLN A 245 -12.30 -28.51 0.71
C GLN A 245 -12.24 -27.09 1.29
N ASN A 246 -13.32 -26.65 1.93
CA ASN A 246 -13.39 -25.34 2.59
C ASN A 246 -12.42 -25.23 3.78
N GLY A 247 -12.24 -26.30 4.54
CA GLY A 247 -11.25 -26.36 5.62
C GLY A 247 -9.82 -26.18 5.10
N LEU A 248 -9.45 -26.88 4.01
CA LEU A 248 -8.14 -26.74 3.37
C LEU A 248 -7.93 -25.33 2.80
N TYR A 249 -8.93 -24.78 2.14
CA TYR A 249 -8.91 -23.41 1.62
C TYR A 249 -8.72 -22.37 2.73
N THR A 250 -9.48 -22.49 3.81
CA THR A 250 -9.40 -21.61 4.98
C THR A 250 -8.03 -21.66 5.63
N TYR A 251 -7.46 -22.85 5.77
CA TYR A 251 -6.10 -23.02 6.29
C TYR A 251 -5.06 -22.27 5.44
N VAL A 252 -5.13 -22.44 4.12
CA VAL A 252 -4.20 -21.80 3.19
C VAL A 252 -4.34 -20.27 3.20
N ILE A 253 -5.57 -19.74 3.22
CA ILE A 253 -5.82 -18.30 3.33
C ILE A 253 -5.26 -17.75 4.65
N LYS A 254 -5.54 -18.43 5.77
CA LYS A 254 -5.01 -18.05 7.08
C LYS A 254 -3.48 -17.95 7.05
N GLN A 255 -2.81 -18.98 6.51
CA GLN A 255 -1.34 -18.99 6.44
C GLN A 255 -0.79 -17.88 5.54
N ASN A 256 -1.42 -17.66 4.38
CA ASN A 256 -1.03 -16.58 3.47
C ASN A 256 -1.19 -15.19 4.11
N SER A 257 -2.31 -14.95 4.80
CA SER A 257 -2.58 -13.69 5.50
C SER A 257 -1.64 -13.48 6.68
N PHE A 258 -1.38 -14.54 7.46
CA PHE A 258 -0.44 -14.49 8.58
C PHE A 258 0.99 -14.17 8.12
N LEU A 259 1.48 -14.83 7.07
CA LEU A 259 2.80 -14.53 6.50
C LEU A 259 2.88 -13.11 5.94
N GLY A 260 1.79 -12.61 5.36
CA GLY A 260 1.70 -11.21 4.92
C GLY A 260 1.78 -10.22 6.09
N SER A 261 1.18 -10.53 7.22
CA SER A 261 1.17 -9.67 8.41
C SER A 261 2.51 -9.63 9.16
N ILE A 262 3.33 -10.69 9.07
CA ILE A 262 4.65 -10.75 9.73
C ILE A 262 5.66 -9.77 9.12
N GLN A 263 5.48 -9.39 7.85
CA GLN A 263 6.47 -8.56 7.13
C GLN A 263 6.74 -7.24 7.85
N LYS A 264 5.69 -6.53 8.28
CA LYS A 264 5.83 -5.21 8.89
C LYS A 264 6.53 -5.26 10.25
N PRO A 265 6.09 -6.05 11.25
CA PRO A 265 6.76 -6.15 12.55
C PRO A 265 8.20 -6.63 12.44
N LEU A 266 8.48 -7.58 11.54
CA LEU A 266 9.82 -8.08 11.35
C LEU A 266 10.76 -7.00 10.79
N MET A 267 10.29 -6.23 9.80
CA MET A 267 11.06 -5.11 9.24
C MET A 267 11.32 -4.02 10.30
N GLU A 268 10.34 -3.70 11.13
CA GLU A 268 10.51 -2.74 12.24
C GLU A 268 11.58 -3.22 13.22
N ALA A 269 11.51 -4.48 13.67
CA ALA A 269 12.49 -5.06 14.57
C ALA A 269 13.91 -5.06 13.99
N LEU A 270 14.03 -5.43 12.71
CA LEU A 270 15.30 -5.43 12.00
C LEU A 270 15.88 -4.02 11.84
N CYS A 271 15.04 -3.02 11.54
CA CYS A 271 15.47 -1.62 11.49
C CYS A 271 16.05 -1.14 12.83
N ILE A 272 15.37 -1.44 13.94
CA ILE A 272 15.83 -1.05 15.28
C ILE A 272 17.16 -1.73 15.61
N ILE A 273 17.28 -3.03 15.34
CA ILE A 273 18.55 -3.77 15.57
C ILE A 273 19.70 -3.17 14.75
N CYS A 274 19.47 -2.86 13.47
CA CYS A 274 20.47 -2.21 12.63
C CYS A 274 20.88 -0.84 13.18
N LEU A 275 19.93 -0.02 13.60
CA LEU A 275 20.21 1.31 14.17
C LEU A 275 21.02 1.23 15.46
N LEU A 276 20.70 0.28 16.35
CA LEU A 276 21.43 0.08 17.59
C LEU A 276 22.86 -0.44 17.34
N TYR A 277 23.04 -1.29 16.35
CA TYR A 277 24.36 -1.83 16.01
C TYR A 277 25.26 -0.82 15.28
N THR A 278 24.66 0.08 14.49
CA THR A 278 25.40 1.13 13.74
C THR A 278 25.58 2.43 14.54
N SER A 279 24.91 2.58 15.68
CA SER A 279 25.14 3.70 16.58
C SER A 279 26.56 3.57 17.17
N PRO A 280 27.43 4.60 17.00
CA PRO A 280 28.77 4.57 17.60
C PRO A 280 28.63 4.36 19.12
N SER A 281 29.38 3.40 19.63
CA SER A 281 29.47 3.14 21.08
C SER A 281 29.93 4.44 21.76
N PRO A 282 29.31 4.85 22.90
CA PRO A 282 29.73 6.05 23.62
C PRO A 282 31.12 5.92 24.29
N ARG A 283 31.99 5.08 23.76
CA ARG A 283 33.34 4.80 24.30
C ARG A 283 34.50 5.15 23.36
N ASP A 284 34.22 5.80 22.19
CA ASP A 284 35.29 6.31 21.32
C ASP A 284 35.21 7.83 21.19
#